data_263f47610625dd3a729e3d46e144627e
#
_entry.id   263f47610625dd3a729e3d46e144627e
#
_cell.length_a   1.000
_cell.length_b   1.000
_cell.length_c   1.000
_cell.angle_alpha   90.00
_cell.angle_beta   90.00
_cell.angle_gamma   90.00
#
_symmetry.space_group_name_H-M   'P 1'
#
loop_
_entity.id
_entity.type
_entity.pdbx_description
1 polymer ?
#
loop_
_entity_poly.entity_id
_entity_poly.type
_entity_poly.pdbx_seq_one_letter_code
_entity_poly.pdbx_strand_id
1 'polypeptide(L)'
;NEWLLYIFYSCLLDYGMRSKIYHNNLINTYHNFPYIFNPQYVIKNFNDDKETLFNIIKNNIHPRYPNVAVNKWLKLSVFLNQYENLLNKIKTFNSFNDLNNFINTSKSYGQKTGGLLLRLIYESNICALDDGIQAIPLDRHDIEISYLNGIIKNKELTAKQIAELSTAYINASNKLKINPSDVDKYLWEIGNKYCNKHNCTKCPLCDNCKTKSLLEKELI
;
A
#
# COMPACT_ATOMS: atom_id res chain seq x y z
N ASN A 1 4.06 -0.87 -20.74
CA ASN A 1 4.88 -1.53 -19.69
C ASN A 1 5.51 -0.56 -18.67
N GLU A 2 6.06 0.60 -19.08
CA GLU A 2 6.77 1.52 -18.19
C GLU A 2 5.91 2.01 -17.02
N TRP A 3 4.69 2.44 -17.31
CA TRP A 3 3.76 2.85 -16.27
C TRP A 3 3.45 1.74 -15.25
N LEU A 4 3.29 0.49 -15.71
CA LEU A 4 3.07 -0.64 -14.80
C LEU A 4 4.30 -0.91 -13.95
N LEU A 5 5.49 -0.84 -14.52
CA LEU A 5 6.75 -0.95 -13.77
C LEU A 5 6.84 0.15 -12.71
N TYR A 6 6.51 1.41 -13.07
CA TYR A 6 6.46 2.51 -12.11
C TYR A 6 5.53 2.20 -10.93
N ILE A 7 4.33 1.65 -11.16
CA ILE A 7 3.40 1.25 -10.09
C ILE A 7 4.03 0.20 -9.17
N PHE A 8 4.67 -0.83 -9.72
CA PHE A 8 5.35 -1.84 -8.91
C PHE A 8 6.39 -1.22 -7.99
N TYR A 9 7.26 -0.38 -8.50
CA TYR A 9 8.28 0.29 -7.68
C TYR A 9 7.68 1.31 -6.72
N SER A 10 6.61 1.99 -7.10
CA SER A 10 5.98 3.00 -6.24
C SER A 10 5.33 2.41 -5.00
N CYS A 11 4.72 1.24 -5.09
CA CYS A 11 4.14 0.57 -3.92
C CYS A 11 5.20 -0.03 -2.99
N LEU A 12 6.40 -0.34 -3.51
CA LEU A 12 7.43 -1.11 -2.81
C LEU A 12 7.86 -0.47 -1.48
N LEU A 13 7.95 0.85 -1.44
CA LEU A 13 8.49 1.61 -0.30
C LEU A 13 7.42 2.48 0.40
N ASP A 14 6.14 2.34 0.04
CA ASP A 14 5.07 3.13 0.67
C ASP A 14 4.76 2.62 2.09
N TYR A 15 5.73 2.79 2.97
CA TYR A 15 5.55 2.50 4.40
C TYR A 15 6.40 3.42 5.28
N GLY A 16 5.81 3.86 6.38
CA GLY A 16 6.50 4.65 7.40
C GLY A 16 6.95 6.05 6.98
N MET A 17 6.38 6.59 5.90
CA MET A 17 6.64 7.92 5.38
C MET A 17 5.35 8.71 5.20
N ARG A 18 5.48 10.04 5.05
CA ARG A 18 4.34 10.89 4.66
C ARG A 18 4.07 10.65 3.18
N SER A 19 2.93 10.06 2.84
CA SER A 19 2.56 9.62 1.50
C SER A 19 2.77 10.73 0.44
N LYS A 20 2.29 11.95 0.68
CA LYS A 20 2.46 13.08 -0.27
C LYS A 20 3.93 13.39 -0.58
N ILE A 21 4.79 13.41 0.45
CA ILE A 21 6.23 13.67 0.26
C ILE A 21 6.88 12.53 -0.51
N TYR A 22 6.56 11.30 -0.13
CA TYR A 22 7.06 10.11 -0.80
C TYR A 22 6.72 10.09 -2.28
N HIS A 23 5.46 10.30 -2.64
CA HIS A 23 5.02 10.29 -4.04
C HIS A 23 5.66 11.40 -4.86
N ASN A 24 5.80 12.61 -4.32
CA ASN A 24 6.50 13.69 -5.01
C ASN A 24 7.98 13.35 -5.25
N ASN A 25 8.66 12.81 -4.25
CA ASN A 25 10.06 12.39 -4.38
C ASN A 25 10.20 11.28 -5.44
N LEU A 26 9.28 10.32 -5.44
CA LEU A 26 9.30 9.22 -6.39
C LEU A 26 9.08 9.69 -7.83
N ILE A 27 8.12 10.59 -8.06
CA ILE A 27 7.88 11.21 -9.37
C ILE A 27 9.14 11.96 -9.86
N ASN A 28 9.74 12.78 -9.00
CA ASN A 28 10.97 13.48 -9.32
C ASN A 28 12.12 12.51 -9.62
N THR A 29 12.20 11.42 -8.86
CA THR A 29 13.21 10.38 -9.10
C THR A 29 12.97 9.68 -10.43
N TYR A 30 11.73 9.40 -10.79
CA TYR A 30 11.39 8.81 -12.09
C TYR A 30 11.79 9.72 -13.25
N HIS A 31 11.57 11.03 -13.14
CA HIS A 31 11.98 11.98 -14.18
C HIS A 31 13.50 12.12 -14.32
N ASN A 32 14.24 12.11 -13.21
CA ASN A 32 15.69 12.32 -13.23
C ASN A 32 16.50 11.02 -13.44
N PHE A 33 15.96 9.88 -13.00
CA PHE A 33 16.63 8.58 -13.01
C PHE A 33 15.67 7.46 -13.52
N PRO A 34 15.04 7.60 -14.71
CA PRO A 34 14.04 6.63 -15.19
C PRO A 34 14.59 5.21 -15.30
N TYR A 35 15.88 5.06 -15.51
CA TYR A 35 16.56 3.78 -15.68
C TYR A 35 16.52 2.90 -14.43
N ILE A 36 16.40 3.47 -13.21
CA ILE A 36 16.28 2.62 -12.00
C ILE A 36 14.91 1.93 -11.90
N PHE A 37 13.92 2.34 -12.68
CA PHE A 37 12.63 1.69 -12.81
C PHE A 37 12.59 0.65 -13.93
N ASN A 38 13.70 0.45 -14.64
CA ASN A 38 13.85 -0.60 -15.64
C ASN A 38 14.56 -1.81 -14.99
N PRO A 39 13.87 -2.96 -14.82
CA PRO A 39 14.42 -4.13 -14.14
C PRO A 39 15.70 -4.65 -14.76
N GLN A 40 15.76 -4.70 -16.11
CA GLN A 40 16.93 -5.19 -16.84
C GLN A 40 18.14 -4.27 -16.62
N TYR A 41 17.92 -2.96 -16.67
CA TYR A 41 18.99 -1.99 -16.42
C TYR A 41 19.50 -2.09 -14.98
N VAL A 42 18.60 -2.21 -14.01
CA VAL A 42 18.95 -2.31 -12.58
C VAL A 42 19.82 -3.55 -12.34
N ILE A 43 19.43 -4.70 -12.86
CA ILE A 43 20.19 -5.94 -12.68
C ILE A 43 21.58 -5.83 -13.33
N LYS A 44 21.63 -5.34 -14.57
CA LYS A 44 22.88 -5.24 -15.33
C LYS A 44 23.89 -4.29 -14.68
N ASN A 45 23.44 -3.17 -14.11
CA ASN A 45 24.35 -2.10 -13.68
C ASN A 45 24.51 -1.99 -12.16
N PHE A 46 23.57 -2.51 -11.36
CA PHE A 46 23.60 -2.32 -9.91
C PHE A 46 23.61 -3.62 -9.10
N ASN A 47 23.61 -4.79 -9.74
CA ASN A 47 23.75 -6.04 -9.00
C ASN A 47 25.07 -6.10 -8.23
N ASP A 48 26.15 -5.64 -8.86
CA ASP A 48 27.50 -5.62 -8.30
C ASP A 48 27.88 -4.23 -7.72
N ASP A 49 27.23 -3.15 -8.17
CA ASP A 49 27.39 -1.78 -7.67
C ASP A 49 26.12 -1.31 -6.93
N LYS A 50 25.88 -1.90 -5.76
CA LYS A 50 24.76 -1.52 -4.91
C LYS A 50 24.89 -0.13 -4.30
N GLU A 51 26.10 0.39 -4.20
CA GLU A 51 26.36 1.69 -3.57
C GLU A 51 25.78 2.83 -4.43
N THR A 52 25.96 2.78 -5.72
CA THR A 52 25.36 3.78 -6.63
C THR A 52 23.83 3.78 -6.55
N LEU A 53 23.19 2.60 -6.59
CA LEU A 53 21.75 2.50 -6.42
C LEU A 53 21.29 2.99 -5.05
N PHE A 54 22.04 2.67 -3.98
CA PHE A 54 21.77 3.14 -2.64
C PHE A 54 21.80 4.67 -2.57
N ASN A 55 22.80 5.31 -3.14
CA ASN A 55 22.91 6.76 -3.15
C ASN A 55 21.76 7.42 -3.90
N ILE A 56 21.35 6.88 -5.06
CA ILE A 56 20.21 7.39 -5.82
C ILE A 56 18.92 7.28 -4.98
N ILE A 57 18.62 6.10 -4.44
CA ILE A 57 17.39 5.86 -3.65
C ILE A 57 17.39 6.69 -2.38
N LYS A 58 18.48 6.71 -1.63
CA LYS A 58 18.61 7.46 -0.38
C LYS A 58 18.42 8.95 -0.58
N ASN A 59 19.10 9.52 -1.59
CA ASN A 59 19.16 10.98 -1.76
C ASN A 59 17.98 11.57 -2.54
N ASN A 60 17.18 10.76 -3.24
CA ASN A 60 16.07 11.24 -4.05
C ASN A 60 14.70 10.76 -3.53
N ILE A 61 14.60 9.49 -3.10
CA ILE A 61 13.33 8.94 -2.58
C ILE A 61 13.20 9.18 -1.08
N HIS A 62 14.33 9.22 -0.35
CA HIS A 62 14.41 9.37 1.11
C HIS A 62 13.62 8.31 1.90
N PRO A 63 13.79 7.01 1.62
CA PRO A 63 13.08 5.98 2.35
C PRO A 63 13.53 5.91 3.81
N ARG A 64 12.62 5.53 4.69
CA ARG A 64 12.91 5.39 6.13
C ARG A 64 14.08 4.45 6.43
N TYR A 65 14.24 3.40 5.61
CA TYR A 65 15.27 2.38 5.75
C TYR A 65 16.00 2.16 4.42
N PRO A 66 17.00 3.01 4.07
CA PRO A 66 17.62 2.99 2.73
C PRO A 66 18.22 1.65 2.33
N ASN A 67 18.92 0.95 3.24
CA ASN A 67 19.51 -0.37 2.95
C ASN A 67 18.44 -1.43 2.62
N VAL A 68 17.32 -1.40 3.36
CA VAL A 68 16.19 -2.31 3.10
C VAL A 68 15.53 -1.97 1.76
N ALA A 69 15.43 -0.68 1.44
CA ALA A 69 14.86 -0.19 0.19
C ALA A 69 15.65 -0.71 -1.02
N VAL A 70 16.96 -0.58 -1.01
CA VAL A 70 17.84 -1.08 -2.10
C VAL A 70 17.71 -2.59 -2.28
N ASN A 71 17.75 -3.35 -1.19
CA ASN A 71 17.61 -4.79 -1.27
C ASN A 71 16.24 -5.22 -1.84
N LYS A 72 15.17 -4.53 -1.46
CA LYS A 72 13.84 -4.75 -2.02
C LYS A 72 13.76 -4.37 -3.49
N TRP A 73 14.40 -3.24 -3.87
CA TRP A 73 14.45 -2.76 -5.24
C TRP A 73 15.12 -3.77 -6.17
N LEU A 74 16.31 -4.25 -5.80
CA LEU A 74 17.04 -5.29 -6.53
C LEU A 74 16.23 -6.59 -6.64
N LYS A 75 15.65 -7.03 -5.53
CA LYS A 75 14.83 -8.25 -5.49
C LYS A 75 13.61 -8.15 -6.40
N LEU A 76 12.93 -7.00 -6.38
CA LEU A 76 11.82 -6.73 -7.28
C LEU A 76 12.29 -6.71 -8.74
N SER A 77 13.43 -6.09 -9.04
CA SER A 77 13.99 -6.06 -10.38
C SER A 77 14.28 -7.47 -10.91
N VAL A 78 14.86 -8.35 -10.08
CA VAL A 78 15.10 -9.76 -10.45
C VAL A 78 13.77 -10.48 -10.76
N PHE A 79 12.74 -10.25 -9.97
CA PHE A 79 11.43 -10.82 -10.22
C PHE A 79 10.81 -10.31 -11.51
N LEU A 80 10.77 -8.99 -11.72
CA LEU A 80 10.13 -8.38 -12.89
C LEU A 80 10.86 -8.72 -14.20
N ASN A 81 12.18 -8.88 -14.16
CA ASN A 81 12.98 -9.22 -15.34
C ASN A 81 12.73 -10.65 -15.89
N GLN A 82 12.02 -11.48 -15.13
CA GLN A 82 11.59 -12.81 -15.61
C GLN A 82 10.47 -12.74 -16.67
N TYR A 83 9.84 -11.57 -16.81
CA TYR A 83 8.68 -11.39 -17.68
C TYR A 83 9.00 -10.38 -18.80
N GLU A 84 9.14 -10.87 -20.02
CA GLU A 84 9.36 -10.03 -21.22
C GLU A 84 8.23 -9.00 -21.39
N ASN A 85 6.98 -9.41 -21.14
CA ASN A 85 5.81 -8.55 -21.16
C ASN A 85 4.98 -8.72 -19.90
N LEU A 86 5.32 -7.93 -18.86
CA LEU A 86 4.63 -7.93 -17.58
C LEU A 86 3.15 -7.59 -17.73
N LEU A 87 2.80 -6.64 -18.60
CA LEU A 87 1.42 -6.23 -18.82
C LEU A 87 0.57 -7.39 -19.34
N ASN A 88 1.08 -8.14 -20.33
CA ASN A 88 0.37 -9.31 -20.84
C ASN A 88 0.23 -10.37 -19.76
N LYS A 89 1.27 -10.56 -18.92
CA LYS A 89 1.19 -11.51 -17.80
C LYS A 89 0.09 -11.11 -16.80
N ILE A 90 0.03 -9.83 -16.41
CA ILE A 90 -1.01 -9.35 -15.48
C ILE A 90 -2.41 -9.51 -16.05
N LYS A 91 -2.60 -9.27 -17.35
CA LYS A 91 -3.90 -9.44 -18.03
C LYS A 91 -4.41 -10.88 -18.06
N THR A 92 -3.56 -11.87 -17.83
CA THR A 92 -4.01 -13.28 -17.79
C THR A 92 -4.71 -13.66 -16.49
N PHE A 93 -4.63 -12.82 -15.45
CA PHE A 93 -5.28 -13.11 -14.17
C PHE A 93 -6.73 -12.63 -14.19
N ASN A 94 -7.64 -13.55 -13.84
CA ASN A 94 -9.07 -13.31 -13.66
C ASN A 94 -9.55 -13.57 -12.23
N SER A 95 -8.66 -14.03 -11.35
CA SER A 95 -8.93 -14.28 -9.94
C SER A 95 -8.00 -13.43 -9.07
N PHE A 96 -8.55 -12.85 -8.00
CA PHE A 96 -7.76 -12.12 -7.01
C PHE A 96 -6.66 -12.99 -6.40
N ASN A 97 -6.97 -14.24 -6.07
CA ASN A 97 -6.01 -15.15 -5.44
C ASN A 97 -4.80 -15.44 -6.34
N ASP A 98 -5.02 -15.62 -7.65
CA ASP A 98 -3.91 -15.88 -8.56
C ASP A 98 -3.01 -14.67 -8.73
N LEU A 99 -3.60 -13.48 -8.87
CA LEU A 99 -2.86 -12.22 -8.93
C LEU A 99 -2.09 -11.97 -7.61
N ASN A 100 -2.72 -12.19 -6.47
CA ASN A 100 -2.09 -12.04 -5.16
C ASN A 100 -0.93 -13.03 -4.97
N ASN A 101 -1.11 -14.29 -5.35
CA ASN A 101 -0.05 -15.29 -5.32
C ASN A 101 1.12 -14.90 -6.22
N PHE A 102 0.83 -14.42 -7.43
CA PHE A 102 1.85 -13.91 -8.33
C PHE A 102 2.67 -12.78 -7.70
N ILE A 103 2.03 -11.75 -7.12
CA ILE A 103 2.71 -10.64 -6.44
C ILE A 103 3.56 -11.16 -5.28
N ASN A 104 3.04 -12.11 -4.49
CA ASN A 104 3.72 -12.67 -3.32
C ASN A 104 4.97 -13.49 -3.70
N THR A 105 5.05 -14.09 -4.90
CA THR A 105 6.26 -14.79 -5.35
C THR A 105 7.47 -13.87 -5.44
N SER A 106 7.28 -12.56 -5.62
CA SER A 106 8.37 -11.58 -5.61
C SER A 106 9.08 -11.48 -4.26
N LYS A 107 8.40 -11.85 -3.15
CA LYS A 107 8.87 -11.70 -1.77
C LYS A 107 9.38 -10.29 -1.45
N SER A 108 8.91 -9.28 -2.17
CA SER A 108 9.35 -7.88 -2.04
C SER A 108 8.35 -7.04 -1.26
N TYR A 109 7.08 -7.43 -1.25
CA TYR A 109 6.00 -6.71 -0.62
C TYR A 109 5.60 -7.29 0.73
N GLY A 110 5.17 -6.43 1.64
CA GLY A 110 4.42 -6.81 2.84
C GLY A 110 2.92 -6.68 2.59
N GLN A 111 2.10 -7.00 3.61
CA GLN A 111 0.64 -6.99 3.51
C GLN A 111 0.10 -5.62 3.03
N LYS A 112 0.53 -4.51 3.64
CA LYS A 112 0.11 -3.16 3.24
C LYS A 112 0.52 -2.83 1.80
N THR A 113 1.81 -2.97 1.49
CA THR A 113 2.37 -2.56 0.19
C THR A 113 1.90 -3.48 -0.95
N GLY A 114 1.74 -4.77 -0.70
CA GLY A 114 1.15 -5.73 -1.64
C GLY A 114 -0.33 -5.46 -1.88
N GLY A 115 -1.11 -5.21 -0.82
CA GLY A 115 -2.51 -4.83 -0.94
C GLY A 115 -2.72 -3.53 -1.72
N LEU A 116 -1.84 -2.52 -1.50
CA LEU A 116 -1.87 -1.29 -2.27
C LEU A 116 -1.57 -1.54 -3.76
N LEU A 117 -0.56 -2.36 -4.07
CA LEU A 117 -0.23 -2.72 -5.44
C LEU A 117 -1.40 -3.42 -6.14
N LEU A 118 -2.01 -4.43 -5.49
CA LEU A 118 -3.17 -5.15 -6.00
C LEU A 118 -4.33 -4.20 -6.30
N ARG A 119 -4.62 -3.26 -5.38
CA ARG A 119 -5.64 -2.25 -5.57
C ARG A 119 -5.36 -1.36 -6.78
N LEU A 120 -4.14 -0.85 -6.93
CA LEU A 120 -3.78 0.02 -8.06
C LEU A 120 -3.84 -0.72 -9.40
N ILE A 121 -3.42 -1.98 -9.46
CA ILE A 121 -3.56 -2.82 -10.66
C ILE A 121 -5.04 -2.98 -11.04
N TYR A 122 -5.89 -3.29 -10.07
CA TYR A 122 -7.33 -3.44 -10.26
C TYR A 122 -8.01 -2.15 -10.70
N GLU A 123 -7.80 -1.05 -9.99
CA GLU A 123 -8.36 0.27 -10.28
C GLU A 123 -7.93 0.83 -11.65
N SER A 124 -6.78 0.37 -12.13
CA SER A 124 -6.25 0.74 -13.45
C SER A 124 -6.89 -0.08 -14.59
N ASN A 125 -7.82 -0.97 -14.28
CA ASN A 125 -8.50 -1.84 -15.25
C ASN A 125 -7.53 -2.65 -16.12
N ILE A 126 -6.36 -3.03 -15.59
CA ILE A 126 -5.37 -3.85 -16.32
C ILE A 126 -5.84 -5.29 -16.44
N CYS A 127 -6.45 -5.81 -15.40
CA CYS A 127 -7.06 -7.14 -15.37
C CYS A 127 -8.50 -7.06 -14.85
N ALA A 128 -9.35 -7.92 -15.34
CA ALA A 128 -10.71 -8.09 -14.85
C ALA A 128 -10.72 -9.26 -13.85
N LEU A 129 -10.88 -8.95 -12.56
CA LEU A 129 -10.98 -9.97 -11.52
C LEU A 129 -12.46 -10.31 -11.31
N ASP A 130 -12.85 -11.57 -11.55
CA ASP A 130 -14.24 -12.03 -11.43
C ASP A 130 -14.77 -11.94 -9.99
N ASP A 131 -13.88 -12.08 -9.00
CA ASP A 131 -14.16 -11.98 -7.57
C ASP A 131 -13.87 -10.57 -6.99
N GLY A 132 -13.52 -9.61 -7.84
CA GLY A 132 -13.14 -8.25 -7.45
C GLY A 132 -11.85 -8.21 -6.63
N ILE A 133 -11.62 -7.07 -5.97
CA ILE A 133 -10.44 -6.90 -5.10
C ILE A 133 -10.75 -7.39 -3.69
N GLN A 134 -9.99 -8.36 -3.22
CA GLN A 134 -10.12 -8.94 -1.87
C GLN A 134 -8.92 -8.56 -0.98
N ALA A 135 -8.51 -7.28 -1.04
CA ALA A 135 -7.44 -6.75 -0.22
C ALA A 135 -7.81 -5.39 0.37
N ILE A 136 -7.48 -5.22 1.64
CA ILE A 136 -7.50 -3.93 2.31
C ILE A 136 -6.09 -3.70 2.86
N PRO A 137 -5.34 -2.73 2.34
CA PRO A 137 -3.97 -2.43 2.76
C PRO A 137 -3.96 -1.65 4.07
N LEU A 138 -4.45 -2.26 5.16
CA LEU A 138 -4.59 -1.62 6.45
C LEU A 138 -3.35 -0.84 6.86
N ASP A 139 -3.54 0.42 7.15
CA ASP A 139 -2.51 1.30 7.66
C ASP A 139 -2.78 1.78 9.09
N ARG A 140 -2.00 2.73 9.56
CA ARG A 140 -2.16 3.28 10.91
C ARG A 140 -3.51 3.96 11.12
N HIS A 141 -4.09 4.57 10.08
CA HIS A 141 -5.38 5.26 10.19
C HIS A 141 -6.51 4.26 10.35
N ASP A 142 -6.47 3.15 9.61
CA ASP A 142 -7.47 2.09 9.68
C ASP A 142 -7.47 1.43 11.07
N ILE A 143 -6.26 1.18 11.61
CA ILE A 143 -6.09 0.63 12.96
C ILE A 143 -6.61 1.62 14.01
N GLU A 144 -6.28 2.90 13.89
CA GLU A 144 -6.75 3.94 14.79
C GLU A 144 -8.27 4.05 14.80
N ILE A 145 -8.89 4.11 13.61
CA ILE A 145 -10.35 4.19 13.48
C ILE A 145 -11.01 2.92 14.03
N SER A 146 -10.44 1.74 13.74
CA SER A 146 -10.94 0.46 14.27
C SER A 146 -10.92 0.44 15.81
N TYR A 147 -9.86 0.96 16.41
CA TYR A 147 -9.75 1.09 17.86
C TYR A 147 -10.77 2.09 18.43
N LEU A 148 -10.85 3.27 17.86
CA LEU A 148 -11.74 4.35 18.31
C LEU A 148 -13.23 3.97 18.20
N ASN A 149 -13.58 3.13 17.23
CA ASN A 149 -14.94 2.61 17.04
C ASN A 149 -15.18 1.26 17.75
N GLY A 150 -14.24 0.78 18.55
CA GLY A 150 -14.41 -0.42 19.36
C GLY A 150 -14.37 -1.75 18.60
N ILE A 151 -13.94 -1.74 17.33
CA ILE A 151 -13.78 -2.95 16.53
C ILE A 151 -12.61 -3.79 17.06
N ILE A 152 -11.56 -3.13 17.51
CA ILE A 152 -10.40 -3.75 18.15
C ILE A 152 -10.15 -3.16 19.54
N LYS A 153 -9.53 -3.94 20.43
CA LYS A 153 -9.26 -3.53 21.81
C LYS A 153 -7.95 -2.78 22.00
N ASN A 154 -6.95 -3.05 21.15
CA ASN A 154 -5.61 -2.48 21.22
C ASN A 154 -5.18 -1.95 19.85
N LYS A 155 -4.33 -0.90 19.83
CA LYS A 155 -3.74 -0.36 18.60
C LYS A 155 -2.49 -1.12 18.16
N GLU A 156 -1.81 -1.77 19.09
CA GLU A 156 -0.63 -2.59 18.79
C GLU A 156 -1.10 -3.99 18.41
N LEU A 157 -1.07 -4.26 17.12
CA LEU A 157 -1.51 -5.51 16.52
C LEU A 157 -0.32 -6.32 16.01
N THR A 158 -0.34 -7.62 16.25
CA THR A 158 0.55 -8.57 15.57
C THR A 158 0.16 -8.71 14.11
N ALA A 159 1.08 -9.21 13.28
CA ALA A 159 0.80 -9.47 11.86
C ALA A 159 -0.44 -10.36 11.64
N LYS A 160 -0.66 -11.35 12.53
CA LYS A 160 -1.84 -12.22 12.52
C LYS A 160 -3.12 -11.42 12.77
N GLN A 161 -3.14 -10.56 13.77
CA GLN A 161 -4.29 -9.73 14.10
C GLN A 161 -4.61 -8.69 12.99
N ILE A 162 -3.59 -8.16 12.33
CA ILE A 162 -3.79 -7.29 11.16
C ILE A 162 -4.45 -8.08 10.01
N ALA A 163 -4.03 -9.31 9.75
CA ALA A 163 -4.64 -10.16 8.74
C ALA A 163 -6.10 -10.51 9.09
N GLU A 164 -6.38 -10.81 10.36
CA GLU A 164 -7.74 -11.08 10.86
C GLU A 164 -8.65 -9.84 10.72
N LEU A 165 -8.14 -8.64 11.04
CA LEU A 165 -8.87 -7.39 10.87
C LEU A 165 -9.15 -7.09 9.40
N SER A 166 -8.15 -7.28 8.51
CA SER A 166 -8.33 -7.14 7.06
C SER A 166 -9.43 -8.08 6.55
N THR A 167 -9.40 -9.36 6.97
CA THR A 167 -10.41 -10.35 6.61
C THR A 167 -11.80 -9.95 7.11
N ALA A 168 -11.90 -9.40 8.33
CA ALA A 168 -13.18 -8.95 8.89
C ALA A 168 -13.77 -7.79 8.05
N TYR A 169 -12.95 -6.83 7.64
CA TYR A 169 -13.39 -5.74 6.76
C TYR A 169 -13.82 -6.24 5.38
N ILE A 170 -13.05 -7.15 4.76
CA ILE A 170 -13.39 -7.75 3.48
C ILE A 170 -14.75 -8.49 3.57
N ASN A 171 -14.94 -9.31 4.60
CA ASN A 171 -16.18 -10.04 4.80
C ASN A 171 -17.38 -9.09 5.01
N ALA A 172 -17.19 -8.02 5.77
CA ALA A 172 -18.23 -6.99 5.98
C ALA A 172 -18.56 -6.27 4.66
N SER A 173 -17.54 -5.90 3.89
CA SER A 173 -17.70 -5.26 2.59
C SER A 173 -18.49 -6.14 1.62
N ASN A 174 -18.10 -7.40 1.50
CA ASN A 174 -18.77 -8.38 0.63
C ASN A 174 -20.22 -8.60 1.05
N LYS A 175 -20.51 -8.69 2.37
CA LYS A 175 -21.87 -8.81 2.90
C LYS A 175 -22.74 -7.59 2.57
N LEU A 176 -22.15 -6.41 2.57
CA LEU A 176 -22.82 -5.15 2.23
C LEU A 176 -22.80 -4.86 0.73
N LYS A 177 -22.18 -5.70 -0.09
CA LYS A 177 -21.98 -5.50 -1.54
C LYS A 177 -21.24 -4.21 -1.86
N ILE A 178 -20.27 -3.84 -1.03
CA ILE A 178 -19.38 -2.69 -1.20
C ILE A 178 -18.00 -3.24 -1.59
N ASN A 179 -17.32 -2.56 -2.50
CA ASN A 179 -15.96 -2.94 -2.85
C ASN A 179 -15.01 -2.73 -1.65
N PRO A 180 -14.24 -3.73 -1.21
CA PRO A 180 -13.29 -3.59 -0.11
C PRO A 180 -12.28 -2.43 -0.29
N SER A 181 -11.87 -2.13 -1.54
CA SER A 181 -10.98 -0.99 -1.79
C SER A 181 -11.61 0.37 -1.50
N ASP A 182 -12.93 0.49 -1.63
CA ASP A 182 -13.65 1.73 -1.29
C ASP A 182 -13.72 1.92 0.23
N VAL A 183 -13.90 0.84 0.98
CA VAL A 183 -13.86 0.89 2.45
C VAL A 183 -12.51 1.40 2.94
N ASP A 184 -11.40 0.88 2.40
CA ASP A 184 -10.04 1.35 2.71
C ASP A 184 -9.86 2.85 2.42
N LYS A 185 -10.31 3.31 1.24
CA LYS A 185 -10.25 4.73 0.87
C LYS A 185 -11.00 5.61 1.86
N TYR A 186 -12.22 5.22 2.23
CA TYR A 186 -13.02 5.99 3.18
C TYR A 186 -12.41 6.02 4.57
N LEU A 187 -11.88 4.91 5.06
CA LEU A 187 -11.20 4.86 6.36
C LEU A 187 -9.97 5.78 6.33
N TRP A 188 -9.15 5.69 5.28
CA TRP A 188 -8.00 6.58 5.12
C TRP A 188 -8.40 8.07 5.04
N GLU A 189 -9.46 8.40 4.29
CA GLU A 189 -9.97 9.78 4.22
C GLU A 189 -10.45 10.29 5.57
N ILE A 190 -11.18 9.46 6.32
CA ILE A 190 -11.65 9.81 7.67
C ILE A 190 -10.46 10.07 8.58
N GLY A 191 -9.45 9.20 8.57
CA GLY A 191 -8.23 9.37 9.33
C GLY A 191 -7.53 10.70 9.05
N ASN A 192 -7.38 11.04 7.77
CA ASN A 192 -6.70 12.27 7.35
C ASN A 192 -7.51 13.54 7.59
N LYS A 193 -8.80 13.52 7.26
CA LYS A 193 -9.65 14.72 7.30
C LYS A 193 -10.11 15.08 8.71
N TYR A 194 -10.34 14.06 9.53
CA TYR A 194 -10.97 14.25 10.84
C TYR A 194 -10.04 13.87 12.00
N CYS A 195 -9.56 12.63 12.06
CA CYS A 195 -8.76 12.17 13.21
C CYS A 195 -7.45 12.94 13.35
N ASN A 196 -6.66 13.07 12.29
CA ASN A 196 -5.39 13.81 12.32
C ASN A 196 -5.53 15.30 12.64
N LYS A 197 -6.70 15.88 12.39
CA LYS A 197 -7.00 17.31 12.59
C LYS A 197 -7.82 17.58 13.83
N HIS A 198 -8.12 16.55 14.62
CA HIS A 198 -9.00 16.63 15.79
C HIS A 198 -10.37 17.27 15.47
N ASN A 199 -10.89 17.06 14.25
CA ASN A 199 -12.15 17.63 13.79
C ASN A 199 -13.31 16.64 14.01
N CYS A 200 -13.46 16.20 15.26
CA CYS A 200 -14.38 15.12 15.63
C CYS A 200 -15.84 15.47 15.42
N THR A 201 -16.24 16.72 15.65
CA THR A 201 -17.65 17.18 15.54
C THR A 201 -18.19 17.08 14.10
N LYS A 202 -17.33 17.10 13.10
CA LYS A 202 -17.70 16.96 11.68
C LYS A 202 -17.45 15.56 11.13
N CYS A 203 -16.96 14.64 11.96
CA CYS A 203 -16.62 13.29 11.54
C CYS A 203 -17.90 12.45 11.35
N PRO A 204 -18.06 11.73 10.23
CA PRO A 204 -19.24 10.88 10.01
C PRO A 204 -19.34 9.69 10.98
N LEU A 205 -18.24 9.33 11.66
CA LEU A 205 -18.20 8.26 12.66
C LEU A 205 -18.29 8.79 14.10
N CYS A 206 -18.53 10.09 14.30
CA CYS A 206 -18.49 10.73 15.62
C CYS A 206 -19.38 10.03 16.65
N ASP A 207 -20.60 9.64 16.25
CA ASP A 207 -21.59 9.07 17.17
C ASP A 207 -21.17 7.70 17.73
N ASN A 208 -20.37 6.95 17.02
CA ASN A 208 -19.87 5.62 17.41
C ASN A 208 -18.45 5.66 17.96
N CYS A 209 -17.78 6.84 17.91
CA CYS A 209 -16.39 6.96 18.26
C CYS A 209 -16.19 7.19 19.76
N LYS A 210 -15.27 6.45 20.38
CA LYS A 210 -14.92 6.61 21.81
C LYS A 210 -14.46 8.02 22.16
N THR A 211 -13.90 8.76 21.20
CA THR A 211 -13.41 10.14 21.39
C THR A 211 -14.55 11.08 21.73
N LYS A 212 -15.79 10.85 21.24
CA LYS A 212 -16.97 11.66 21.57
C LYS A 212 -17.21 11.66 23.08
N SER A 213 -17.18 10.50 23.70
CA SER A 213 -17.40 10.37 25.16
C SER A 213 -16.30 11.02 26.01
N LEU A 214 -15.09 11.23 25.45
CA LEU A 214 -13.99 11.94 26.11
C LEU A 214 -14.17 13.46 25.98
N LEU A 215 -14.54 13.94 24.78
CA LEU A 215 -14.80 15.37 24.53
C LEU A 215 -16.01 15.88 25.35
N GLU A 216 -17.05 15.06 25.52
CA GLU A 216 -18.19 15.40 26.35
C GLU A 216 -17.86 15.50 27.85
N LYS A 217 -16.83 14.79 28.29
CA LYS A 217 -16.33 14.84 29.70
C LYS A 217 -15.41 16.02 29.97
N GLU A 218 -14.73 16.56 28.94
CA GLU A 218 -13.88 17.75 29.08
C GLU A 218 -14.68 19.06 29.01
N LEU A 219 -15.95 19.01 28.64
CA LEU A 219 -16.86 20.15 28.55
C LEU A 219 -17.77 20.30 29.78
N ILE A 220 -17.64 19.42 30.79
CA ILE A 220 -18.31 19.46 32.10
C ILE A 220 -17.29 19.79 33.18
#